data_8ca16d0cd848bdbc3acaad270ff93708
#
_entry.id   8ca16d0cd848bdbc3acaad270ff93708
#
_cell.length_a   1.000
_cell.length_b   1.000
_cell.length_c   1.000
_cell.angle_alpha   90.00
_cell.angle_beta   90.00
_cell.angle_gamma   90.00
#
_symmetry.space_group_name_H-M   'P 1'
#
loop_
_entity.id
_entity.type
_entity.pdbx_description
1 polymer ?
#
loop_
_entity_poly.entity_id
_entity_poly.type
_entity_poly.pdbx_seq_one_letter_code
_entity_poly.pdbx_strand_id
1 'polypeptide(L)'
;ILRDTEPELHLRSVTLTAKDKICLCETRECTPEACPYANGYYARIKGALWDVLDVPCLTAETLQEYAERHTVCPFELGLDSSLWSDVIIGDYNYLFDPVVHLVRFFESAGDYIFLVDEAHNLPGRAREMHSAALTKTSFYEAKKLLGKGKSSLKNALTKVNDVFIEWRHRAEEETAARDGRFGKTFFLKERSEEFDHLLNRLCEPLEAWL
;
A
#
# COMPACT_ATOMS: atom_id res chain seq x y z
N ILE A 1 9.39 -15.11 25.46
CA ILE A 1 9.24 -14.44 26.77
C ILE A 1 7.89 -14.79 27.39
N LEU A 2 6.71 -14.40 26.83
CA LEU A 2 5.39 -14.69 27.42
C LEU A 2 5.17 -16.18 27.67
N ARG A 3 5.58 -17.05 26.75
CA ARG A 3 5.47 -18.52 26.93
C ARG A 3 6.41 -19.08 27.98
N ASP A 4 7.56 -18.46 28.19
CA ASP A 4 8.54 -18.89 29.18
C ASP A 4 8.11 -18.49 30.59
N THR A 5 7.35 -17.40 30.72
CA THR A 5 6.82 -16.89 32.01
C THR A 5 5.47 -17.50 32.39
N GLU A 6 4.65 -17.86 31.38
CA GLU A 6 3.29 -18.40 31.55
C GLU A 6 3.12 -19.66 30.68
N PRO A 7 3.67 -20.83 31.11
CA PRO A 7 3.69 -22.04 30.29
C PRO A 7 2.30 -22.63 30.01
N GLU A 8 1.28 -22.26 30.77
CA GLU A 8 -0.11 -22.66 30.55
C GLU A 8 -0.81 -21.79 29.49
N LEU A 9 -0.18 -20.70 29.05
CA LEU A 9 -0.75 -19.78 28.06
C LEU A 9 -0.48 -20.27 26.63
N HIS A 10 -1.49 -20.89 26.04
CA HIS A 10 -1.43 -21.39 24.67
C HIS A 10 -1.82 -20.27 23.68
N LEU A 11 -0.89 -19.37 23.35
CA LEU A 11 -1.09 -18.33 22.33
C LEU A 11 -0.52 -18.77 20.98
N ARG A 12 -1.29 -18.56 19.95
CA ARG A 12 -0.83 -18.61 18.55
C ARG A 12 -0.47 -17.22 18.08
N SER A 13 0.67 -17.09 17.45
CA SER A 13 1.12 -15.82 16.92
C SER A 13 1.56 -15.94 15.47
N VAL A 14 1.28 -14.90 14.68
CA VAL A 14 1.77 -14.76 13.31
C VAL A 14 2.46 -13.43 13.14
N THR A 15 3.59 -13.44 12.44
CA THR A 15 4.30 -12.22 12.03
C THR A 15 4.03 -11.96 10.56
N LEU A 16 3.29 -10.90 10.28
CA LEU A 16 3.00 -10.45 8.92
C LEU A 16 4.19 -9.67 8.38
N THR A 17 4.82 -10.21 7.36
CA THR A 17 5.97 -9.62 6.67
C THR A 17 5.54 -9.08 5.32
N ALA A 18 6.08 -7.92 4.92
CA ALA A 18 5.77 -7.30 3.64
C ALA A 18 6.02 -8.27 2.47
N LYS A 19 5.15 -8.23 1.47
CA LYS A 19 5.11 -9.19 0.35
C LYS A 19 6.44 -9.31 -0.40
N ASP A 20 7.15 -8.21 -0.55
CA ASP A 20 8.47 -8.16 -1.22
C ASP A 20 9.59 -8.83 -0.41
N LYS A 21 9.44 -8.90 0.91
CA LYS A 21 10.43 -9.51 1.80
C LYS A 21 10.21 -11.01 1.99
N ILE A 22 8.96 -11.47 1.88
CA ILE A 22 8.60 -12.87 2.12
C ILE A 22 8.41 -13.66 0.83
N CYS A 23 8.35 -13.00 -0.34
CA CYS A 23 8.14 -13.63 -1.63
C CYS A 23 9.24 -14.63 -1.95
N LEU A 24 8.86 -15.82 -2.43
CA LEU A 24 9.78 -16.89 -2.85
C LEU A 24 10.21 -16.78 -4.32
N CYS A 25 9.61 -15.87 -5.07
CA CYS A 25 9.96 -15.64 -6.48
C CYS A 25 11.02 -14.53 -6.60
N GLU A 26 11.96 -14.68 -7.54
CA GLU A 26 12.97 -13.64 -7.85
C GLU A 26 12.31 -12.33 -8.35
N THR A 27 11.26 -12.49 -9.16
CA THR A 27 10.46 -11.36 -9.65
C THR A 27 9.05 -11.45 -9.09
N ARG A 28 8.53 -10.33 -8.57
CA ARG A 28 7.18 -10.29 -8.01
C ARG A 28 6.15 -9.97 -9.08
N GLU A 29 5.67 -11.01 -9.74
CA GLU A 29 4.53 -10.95 -10.65
C GLU A 29 3.44 -11.89 -10.14
N CYS A 30 2.44 -11.33 -9.45
CA CYS A 30 1.46 -12.09 -8.66
C CYS A 30 0.23 -12.51 -9.49
N THR A 31 0.46 -12.98 -10.72
CA THR A 31 -0.59 -13.54 -11.57
C THR A 31 -0.54 -15.06 -11.57
N PRO A 32 -1.66 -15.75 -11.77
CA PRO A 32 -1.66 -17.23 -11.83
C PRO A 32 -0.76 -17.79 -12.94
N GLU A 33 -0.53 -17.04 -14.01
CA GLU A 33 0.29 -17.44 -15.16
C GLU A 33 1.80 -17.35 -14.84
N ALA A 34 2.20 -16.32 -14.06
CA ALA A 34 3.61 -16.03 -13.79
C ALA A 34 4.10 -16.58 -12.43
N CYS A 35 3.21 -16.76 -11.46
CA CYS A 35 3.57 -17.18 -10.11
C CYS A 35 3.04 -18.59 -9.77
N PRO A 36 3.91 -19.58 -9.56
CA PRO A 36 3.49 -20.95 -9.22
C PRO A 36 2.75 -21.02 -7.85
N TYR A 37 3.07 -20.11 -6.93
CA TYR A 37 2.46 -20.04 -5.62
C TYR A 37 1.06 -19.37 -5.63
N ALA A 38 0.77 -18.54 -6.64
CA ALA A 38 -0.55 -17.97 -6.87
C ALA A 38 -1.45 -18.93 -7.68
N ASN A 39 -0.86 -19.64 -8.64
CA ASN A 39 -1.59 -20.61 -9.45
C ASN A 39 -2.17 -21.72 -8.59
N GLY A 40 -3.50 -21.88 -8.60
CA GLY A 40 -4.20 -22.91 -7.84
C GLY A 40 -4.10 -22.74 -6.30
N TYR A 41 -3.81 -21.57 -5.78
CA TYR A 41 -3.69 -21.25 -4.36
C TYR A 41 -4.87 -21.80 -3.54
N TYR A 42 -6.10 -21.50 -3.94
CA TYR A 42 -7.32 -21.92 -3.22
C TYR A 42 -7.54 -23.42 -3.13
N ALA A 43 -6.94 -24.19 -4.02
CA ALA A 43 -7.01 -25.64 -3.97
C ALA A 43 -6.04 -26.23 -2.91
N ARG A 44 -4.94 -25.55 -2.63
CA ARG A 44 -3.86 -26.03 -1.77
C ARG A 44 -3.82 -25.40 -0.38
N ILE A 45 -4.35 -24.21 -0.22
CA ILE A 45 -4.28 -23.44 1.03
C ILE A 45 -4.86 -24.21 2.25
N LYS A 46 -5.91 -25.00 2.05
CA LYS A 46 -6.52 -25.77 3.16
C LYS A 46 -5.54 -26.75 3.80
N GLY A 47 -4.72 -27.43 3.00
CA GLY A 47 -3.67 -28.32 3.50
C GLY A 47 -2.57 -27.56 4.24
N ALA A 48 -2.14 -26.44 3.69
CA ALA A 48 -1.13 -25.60 4.34
C ALA A 48 -1.63 -25.04 5.68
N LEU A 49 -2.87 -24.55 5.74
CA LEU A 49 -3.48 -24.06 6.98
C LEU A 49 -3.59 -25.18 8.01
N TRP A 50 -3.98 -26.38 7.60
CA TRP A 50 -4.06 -27.51 8.51
C TRP A 50 -2.71 -27.81 9.17
N ASP A 51 -1.64 -27.85 8.39
CA ASP A 51 -0.31 -28.16 8.88
C ASP A 51 0.27 -27.08 9.80
N VAL A 52 -0.11 -25.80 9.62
CA VAL A 52 0.36 -24.69 10.47
C VAL A 52 -0.50 -24.48 11.73
N LEU A 53 -1.65 -25.16 11.86
CA LEU A 53 -2.51 -25.00 13.05
C LEU A 53 -1.82 -25.37 14.35
N ASP A 54 -0.92 -26.36 14.34
CA ASP A 54 -0.19 -26.81 15.51
C ASP A 54 1.12 -26.03 15.72
N VAL A 55 1.45 -25.09 14.83
CA VAL A 55 2.63 -24.25 14.94
C VAL A 55 2.31 -23.00 15.76
N PRO A 56 2.86 -22.90 16.96
CA PRO A 56 2.45 -21.83 17.88
C PRO A 56 2.98 -20.45 17.50
N CYS A 57 4.02 -20.34 16.67
CA CYS A 57 4.62 -19.09 16.25
C CYS A 57 4.98 -19.16 14.76
N LEU A 58 4.22 -18.45 13.95
CA LEU A 58 4.44 -18.35 12.52
C LEU A 58 5.31 -17.12 12.20
N THR A 59 6.61 -17.35 12.09
CA THR A 59 7.57 -16.34 11.59
C THR A 59 7.60 -16.31 10.08
N ALA A 60 8.34 -15.37 9.48
CA ALA A 60 8.53 -15.31 8.03
C ALA A 60 9.17 -16.60 7.50
N GLU A 61 10.17 -17.12 8.19
CA GLU A 61 10.89 -18.33 7.80
C GLU A 61 9.97 -19.57 7.87
N THR A 62 9.19 -19.67 8.93
CA THR A 62 8.20 -20.75 9.09
C THR A 62 7.14 -20.69 7.98
N LEU A 63 6.61 -19.51 7.71
CA LEU A 63 5.64 -19.33 6.64
C LEU A 63 6.22 -19.67 5.26
N GLN A 64 7.49 -19.34 4.99
CA GLN A 64 8.17 -19.72 3.75
C GLN A 64 8.32 -21.23 3.64
N GLU A 65 8.75 -21.93 4.71
CA GLU A 65 8.91 -23.38 4.72
C GLU A 65 7.60 -24.11 4.37
N TYR A 66 6.51 -23.74 5.05
CA TYR A 66 5.20 -24.37 4.80
C TYR A 66 4.64 -23.96 3.43
N ALA A 67 4.89 -22.74 3.00
CA ALA A 67 4.49 -22.24 1.68
C ALA A 67 5.18 -23.00 0.55
N GLU A 68 6.47 -23.31 0.67
CA GLU A 68 7.21 -24.15 -0.29
C GLU A 68 6.64 -25.56 -0.32
N ARG A 69 6.44 -26.17 0.84
CA ARG A 69 5.91 -27.55 0.99
C ARG A 69 4.56 -27.73 0.30
N HIS A 70 3.69 -26.73 0.41
CA HIS A 70 2.34 -26.76 -0.17
C HIS A 70 2.21 -26.01 -1.50
N THR A 71 3.26 -25.37 -1.97
CA THR A 71 3.26 -24.53 -3.17
C THR A 71 2.19 -23.42 -3.09
N VAL A 72 2.11 -22.70 -1.96
CA VAL A 72 1.20 -21.57 -1.73
C VAL A 72 1.98 -20.29 -1.49
N CYS A 73 1.37 -19.12 -1.70
CA CYS A 73 2.03 -17.84 -1.42
C CYS A 73 2.25 -17.67 0.08
N PRO A 74 3.49 -17.46 0.58
CA PRO A 74 3.75 -17.31 2.00
C PRO A 74 3.11 -16.06 2.60
N PHE A 75 2.97 -15.00 1.82
CA PHE A 75 2.28 -13.78 2.24
C PHE A 75 0.79 -14.04 2.49
N GLU A 76 0.11 -14.68 1.53
CA GLU A 76 -1.31 -15.02 1.66
C GLU A 76 -1.54 -16.08 2.75
N LEU A 77 -0.62 -17.06 2.88
CA LEU A 77 -0.67 -18.03 3.99
C LEU A 77 -0.60 -17.33 5.35
N GLY A 78 0.28 -16.33 5.51
CA GLY A 78 0.35 -15.51 6.72
C GLY A 78 -0.94 -14.75 6.99
N LEU A 79 -1.53 -14.14 5.96
CA LEU A 79 -2.80 -13.43 6.07
C LEU A 79 -3.97 -14.37 6.41
N ASP A 80 -4.03 -15.55 5.83
CA ASP A 80 -5.09 -16.51 6.14
C ASP A 80 -4.91 -17.11 7.53
N SER A 81 -3.67 -17.40 7.93
CA SER A 81 -3.34 -17.89 9.27
C SER A 81 -3.63 -16.86 10.36
N SER A 82 -3.58 -15.56 10.05
CA SER A 82 -3.87 -14.51 11.02
C SER A 82 -5.30 -14.53 11.54
N LEU A 83 -6.25 -15.09 10.78
CA LEU A 83 -7.65 -15.25 11.21
C LEU A 83 -7.81 -16.27 12.37
N TRP A 84 -6.80 -17.10 12.60
CA TRP A 84 -6.77 -18.16 13.62
C TRP A 84 -5.72 -17.88 14.71
N SER A 85 -5.09 -16.72 14.65
CA SER A 85 -4.03 -16.32 15.57
C SER A 85 -4.59 -15.43 16.69
N ASP A 86 -4.09 -15.64 17.92
CA ASP A 86 -4.42 -14.81 19.07
C ASP A 86 -3.62 -13.50 19.07
N VAL A 87 -2.43 -13.53 18.47
CA VAL A 87 -1.52 -12.39 18.38
C VAL A 87 -1.05 -12.21 16.93
N ILE A 88 -1.25 -11.03 16.39
CA ILE A 88 -0.77 -10.64 15.07
C ILE A 88 0.30 -9.58 15.25
N ILE A 89 1.51 -9.85 14.77
CA ILE A 89 2.63 -8.92 14.80
C ILE A 89 2.83 -8.41 13.36
N GLY A 90 2.89 -7.10 13.17
CA GLY A 90 3.06 -6.55 11.83
C GLY A 90 3.37 -5.06 11.83
N ASP A 91 3.56 -4.52 10.65
CA ASP A 91 3.72 -3.07 10.46
C ASP A 91 2.39 -2.36 10.75
N TYR A 92 2.43 -1.22 11.40
CA TYR A 92 1.23 -0.44 11.72
C TYR A 92 0.50 0.09 10.47
N ASN A 93 1.13 0.05 9.28
CA ASN A 93 0.44 0.33 8.01
C ASN A 93 -0.73 -0.64 7.78
N TYR A 94 -0.62 -1.89 8.26
CA TYR A 94 -1.72 -2.86 8.18
C TYR A 94 -2.95 -2.45 9.01
N LEU A 95 -2.78 -1.52 9.94
CA LEU A 95 -3.87 -0.98 10.77
C LEU A 95 -4.35 0.39 10.27
N PHE A 96 -3.43 1.29 9.90
CA PHE A 96 -3.72 2.71 9.72
C PHE A 96 -3.67 3.21 8.27
N ASP A 97 -2.97 2.50 7.37
CA ASP A 97 -2.84 2.95 5.98
C ASP A 97 -4.14 2.72 5.20
N PRO A 98 -4.73 3.74 4.58
CA PRO A 98 -6.00 3.62 3.88
C PRO A 98 -5.97 2.67 2.67
N VAL A 99 -4.78 2.37 2.13
CA VAL A 99 -4.61 1.51 0.94
C VAL A 99 -4.28 0.06 1.33
N VAL A 100 -3.43 -0.13 2.33
CA VAL A 100 -2.91 -1.46 2.68
C VAL A 100 -3.46 -2.05 3.97
N HIS A 101 -4.34 -1.32 4.70
CA HIS A 101 -4.95 -1.84 5.93
C HIS A 101 -5.69 -3.15 5.69
N LEU A 102 -5.68 -4.01 6.68
CA LEU A 102 -6.27 -5.34 6.58
C LEU A 102 -7.80 -5.29 6.73
N VAL A 103 -8.50 -5.00 5.63
CA VAL A 103 -9.96 -4.87 5.55
C VAL A 103 -10.66 -6.04 6.24
N ARG A 104 -10.15 -7.27 6.08
CA ARG A 104 -10.70 -8.50 6.67
C ARG A 104 -10.90 -8.47 8.19
N PHE A 105 -10.18 -7.59 8.91
CA PHE A 105 -10.33 -7.42 10.37
C PHE A 105 -11.24 -6.26 10.75
N PHE A 106 -11.47 -5.31 9.83
CA PHE A 106 -12.13 -4.04 10.13
C PHE A 106 -13.49 -3.87 9.43
N GLU A 107 -13.91 -4.83 8.58
CA GLU A 107 -15.26 -4.84 8.01
C GLU A 107 -16.35 -5.11 9.03
N SER A 108 -16.02 -5.82 10.11
CA SER A 108 -16.93 -6.07 11.22
C SER A 108 -16.29 -5.66 12.53
N ALA A 109 -17.09 -5.15 13.47
CA ALA A 109 -16.61 -4.82 14.80
C ALA A 109 -16.12 -6.09 15.51
N GLY A 110 -14.91 -6.03 16.07
CA GLY A 110 -14.30 -7.10 16.85
C GLY A 110 -13.64 -6.54 18.10
N ASP A 111 -13.41 -7.38 19.10
CA ASP A 111 -12.73 -7.03 20.33
C ASP A 111 -11.21 -7.17 20.11
N TYR A 112 -10.56 -6.09 19.67
CA TYR A 112 -9.13 -6.05 19.43
C TYR A 112 -8.42 -5.16 20.45
N ILE A 113 -7.21 -5.57 20.85
CA ILE A 113 -6.28 -4.75 21.63
C ILE A 113 -5.07 -4.44 20.73
N PHE A 114 -4.80 -3.15 20.50
CA PHE A 114 -3.68 -2.71 19.70
C PHE A 114 -2.54 -2.23 20.59
N LEU A 115 -1.35 -2.82 20.41
CA LEU A 115 -0.12 -2.39 21.05
C LEU A 115 0.76 -1.77 19.96
N VAL A 116 0.86 -0.45 19.97
CA VAL A 116 1.60 0.30 18.94
C VAL A 116 2.93 0.74 19.51
N ASP A 117 4.01 0.14 19.00
CA ASP A 117 5.36 0.58 19.32
C ASP A 117 5.71 1.85 18.53
N GLU A 118 6.65 2.66 19.05
CA GLU A 118 7.10 3.91 18.42
C GLU A 118 5.93 4.84 18.02
N ALA A 119 4.85 4.86 18.80
CA ALA A 119 3.62 5.60 18.50
C ALA A 119 3.83 7.10 18.27
N HIS A 120 4.93 7.66 18.75
CA HIS A 120 5.28 9.06 18.51
C HIS A 120 5.53 9.38 17.02
N ASN A 121 5.82 8.37 16.19
CA ASN A 121 5.99 8.51 14.75
C ASN A 121 4.65 8.56 13.98
N LEU A 122 3.53 8.10 14.59
CA LEU A 122 2.23 8.04 13.93
C LEU A 122 1.75 9.37 13.34
N PRO A 123 1.89 10.55 13.99
CA PRO A 123 1.44 11.80 13.39
C PRO A 123 2.17 12.14 12.08
N GLY A 124 3.47 11.85 11.99
CA GLY A 124 4.25 12.03 10.77
C GLY A 124 3.82 11.05 9.68
N ARG A 125 3.69 9.78 10.03
CA ARG A 125 3.27 8.71 9.10
C ARG A 125 1.83 8.90 8.63
N ALA A 126 0.91 9.33 9.49
CA ALA A 126 -0.47 9.62 9.08
C ALA A 126 -0.51 10.74 8.04
N ARG A 127 0.31 11.78 8.17
CA ARG A 127 0.43 12.80 7.12
C ARG A 127 0.92 12.21 5.81
N GLU A 128 1.94 11.36 5.83
CA GLU A 128 2.45 10.68 4.62
C GLU A 128 1.39 9.80 3.97
N MET A 129 0.70 8.94 4.76
CA MET A 129 -0.35 8.03 4.30
C MET A 129 -1.53 8.76 3.64
N HIS A 130 -1.86 9.95 4.16
CA HIS A 130 -2.95 10.78 3.62
C HIS A 130 -2.45 11.91 2.70
N SER A 131 -1.20 11.82 2.21
CA SER A 131 -0.62 12.76 1.29
C SER A 131 -0.38 12.11 -0.06
N ALA A 132 -0.59 12.87 -1.13
CA ALA A 132 -0.25 12.46 -2.48
C ALA A 132 0.61 13.53 -3.14
N ALA A 133 1.57 13.12 -3.94
CA ALA A 133 2.43 14.01 -4.71
C ALA A 133 2.18 13.79 -6.20
N LEU A 134 1.92 14.88 -6.90
CA LEU A 134 1.82 14.92 -8.35
C LEU A 134 2.97 15.72 -8.92
N THR A 135 3.65 15.19 -9.93
CA THR A 135 4.77 15.88 -10.55
C THR A 135 4.43 16.27 -12.00
N LYS A 136 4.82 17.48 -12.40
CA LYS A 136 4.66 17.94 -13.78
C LYS A 136 5.35 16.98 -14.77
N THR A 137 6.49 16.42 -14.40
CA THR A 137 7.27 15.51 -15.23
C THR A 137 6.48 14.26 -15.57
N SER A 138 5.79 13.65 -14.60
CA SER A 138 4.95 12.47 -14.82
C SER A 138 3.84 12.72 -15.86
N PHE A 139 3.19 13.89 -15.82
CA PHE A 139 2.18 14.26 -16.81
C PHE A 139 2.77 14.48 -18.19
N TYR A 140 3.96 15.05 -18.28
CA TYR A 140 4.67 15.24 -19.55
C TYR A 140 5.09 13.90 -20.18
N GLU A 141 5.61 12.98 -19.39
CA GLU A 141 6.01 11.64 -19.83
C GLU A 141 4.80 10.83 -20.28
N ALA A 142 3.72 10.82 -19.50
CA ALA A 142 2.46 10.21 -19.90
C ALA A 142 1.95 10.74 -21.24
N LYS A 143 2.03 12.06 -21.45
CA LYS A 143 1.65 12.68 -22.73
C LYS A 143 2.51 12.21 -23.89
N LYS A 144 3.81 11.94 -23.68
CA LYS A 144 4.72 11.40 -24.71
C LYS A 144 4.37 9.97 -25.10
N LEU A 145 3.98 9.14 -24.13
CA LEU A 145 3.60 7.73 -24.35
C LEU A 145 2.31 7.61 -25.19
N LEU A 146 1.45 8.61 -25.15
CA LEU A 146 0.23 8.64 -25.94
C LEU A 146 0.54 8.88 -27.41
N GLY A 147 0.47 7.86 -28.26
CA GLY A 147 0.62 7.94 -29.71
C GLY A 147 -0.35 8.96 -30.38
N LYS A 148 -0.32 9.09 -31.69
CA LYS A 148 -1.04 10.12 -32.48
C LYS A 148 -2.59 10.09 -32.36
N GLY A 149 -3.19 9.03 -31.76
CA GLY A 149 -4.64 8.77 -31.84
C GLY A 149 -5.51 9.20 -30.65
N LYS A 150 -4.96 9.81 -29.57
CA LYS A 150 -5.73 10.07 -28.32
C LYS A 150 -5.77 11.57 -27.96
N SER A 151 -6.44 12.36 -28.80
CA SER A 151 -6.52 13.82 -28.64
C SER A 151 -7.20 14.27 -27.34
N SER A 152 -8.23 13.57 -26.88
CA SER A 152 -8.96 13.90 -25.64
C SER A 152 -8.06 13.79 -24.41
N LEU A 153 -7.38 12.66 -24.23
CA LEU A 153 -6.47 12.42 -23.09
C LEU A 153 -5.27 13.39 -23.15
N LYS A 154 -4.70 13.63 -24.34
CA LYS A 154 -3.63 14.62 -24.51
C LYS A 154 -4.06 16.04 -24.14
N ASN A 155 -5.28 16.43 -24.49
CA ASN A 155 -5.83 17.73 -24.14
C ASN A 155 -6.03 17.84 -22.62
N ALA A 156 -6.54 16.79 -21.96
CA ALA A 156 -6.67 16.76 -20.51
C ALA A 156 -5.31 16.88 -19.80
N LEU A 157 -4.31 16.10 -20.21
CA LEU A 157 -2.93 16.20 -19.70
C LEU A 157 -2.30 17.59 -19.94
N THR A 158 -2.63 18.23 -21.07
CA THR A 158 -2.12 19.56 -21.36
C THR A 158 -2.71 20.57 -20.38
N LYS A 159 -4.01 20.54 -20.12
CA LYS A 159 -4.67 21.45 -19.17
C LYS A 159 -4.13 21.29 -17.75
N VAL A 160 -3.90 20.07 -17.30
CA VAL A 160 -3.25 19.83 -16.00
C VAL A 160 -1.83 20.41 -15.97
N ASN A 161 -1.05 20.24 -17.04
CA ASN A 161 0.29 20.82 -17.14
C ASN A 161 0.25 22.37 -17.13
N ASP A 162 -0.76 23.00 -17.70
CA ASP A 162 -0.90 24.46 -17.73
C ASP A 162 -1.14 25.00 -16.31
N VAL A 163 -1.94 24.31 -15.48
CA VAL A 163 -2.11 24.64 -14.05
C VAL A 163 -0.78 24.54 -13.29
N PHE A 164 0.04 23.51 -13.55
CA PHE A 164 1.38 23.43 -12.93
C PHE A 164 2.28 24.60 -13.34
N ILE A 165 2.17 25.10 -14.58
CA ILE A 165 2.94 26.26 -15.04
C ILE A 165 2.46 27.52 -14.29
N GLU A 166 1.17 27.73 -14.18
CA GLU A 166 0.57 28.85 -13.45
C GLU A 166 1.00 28.81 -11.96
N TRP A 167 0.87 27.68 -11.30
CA TRP A 167 1.28 27.51 -9.92
C TRP A 167 2.77 27.74 -9.70
N ARG A 168 3.61 27.38 -10.68
CA ARG A 168 5.04 27.69 -10.62
C ARG A 168 5.28 29.21 -10.66
N HIS A 169 4.61 29.94 -11.56
CA HIS A 169 4.74 31.39 -11.62
C HIS A 169 4.28 32.04 -10.31
N ARG A 170 3.16 31.59 -9.78
CA ARG A 170 2.68 32.05 -8.47
C ARG A 170 3.67 31.78 -7.35
N ALA A 171 4.28 30.59 -7.30
CA ALA A 171 5.31 30.27 -6.33
C ALA A 171 6.55 31.15 -6.48
N GLU A 172 6.94 31.49 -7.68
CA GLU A 172 8.05 32.40 -7.97
C GLU A 172 7.74 33.83 -7.49
N GLU A 173 6.56 34.34 -7.73
CA GLU A 173 6.08 35.65 -7.27
C GLU A 173 6.01 35.72 -5.73
N GLU A 174 5.40 34.72 -5.08
CA GLU A 174 5.32 34.67 -3.62
C GLU A 174 6.69 34.52 -2.96
N THR A 175 7.61 33.79 -3.58
CA THR A 175 8.99 33.66 -3.09
C THR A 175 9.75 34.99 -3.18
N ALA A 176 9.60 35.69 -4.30
CA ALA A 176 10.20 37.01 -4.47
C ALA A 176 9.68 38.00 -3.41
N ALA A 177 8.38 37.96 -3.10
CA ALA A 177 7.76 38.79 -2.07
C ALA A 177 8.25 38.46 -0.62
N ARG A 178 8.82 37.25 -0.40
CA ARG A 178 9.30 36.78 0.91
C ARG A 178 10.83 36.76 1.04
N ASP A 179 11.55 37.53 0.27
CA ASP A 179 13.03 37.60 0.24
C ASP A 179 13.71 36.23 0.00
N GLY A 180 13.03 35.33 -0.70
CA GLY A 180 13.58 34.02 -1.08
C GLY A 180 13.84 33.01 0.05
N ARG A 181 13.47 33.34 1.31
CA ARG A 181 13.81 32.52 2.50
C ARG A 181 13.23 31.11 2.54
N PHE A 182 12.14 30.86 1.84
CA PHE A 182 11.38 29.60 1.89
C PHE A 182 11.40 28.79 0.59
N GLY A 183 12.30 29.12 -0.34
CA GLY A 183 12.33 28.48 -1.65
C GLY A 183 11.10 28.84 -2.50
N LYS A 184 10.96 28.22 -3.67
CA LYS A 184 9.84 28.47 -4.61
C LYS A 184 8.62 27.63 -4.22
N THR A 185 7.94 28.00 -3.14
CA THR A 185 6.76 27.30 -2.61
C THR A 185 5.63 28.26 -2.29
N PHE A 186 4.40 27.80 -2.46
CA PHE A 186 3.21 28.47 -1.94
C PHE A 186 2.23 27.44 -1.37
N PHE A 187 1.28 27.90 -0.57
CA PHE A 187 0.28 27.06 0.06
C PHE A 187 -1.11 27.51 -0.34
N LEU A 188 -1.91 26.57 -0.83
CA LEU A 188 -3.35 26.75 -0.97
C LEU A 188 -4.01 26.32 0.34
N LYS A 189 -4.73 27.23 1.00
CA LYS A 189 -5.51 26.92 2.20
C LYS A 189 -6.76 26.12 1.88
N GLU A 190 -7.30 26.35 0.72
CA GLU A 190 -8.51 25.72 0.22
C GLU A 190 -8.18 24.85 -0.98
N ARG A 191 -8.97 23.81 -1.16
CA ARG A 191 -8.87 22.91 -2.27
C ARG A 191 -9.15 23.66 -3.59
N SER A 192 -8.35 23.41 -4.62
CA SER A 192 -8.61 23.98 -5.95
C SER A 192 -9.66 23.15 -6.68
N GLU A 193 -10.91 23.64 -6.69
CA GLU A 193 -12.01 22.98 -7.40
C GLU A 193 -11.72 22.81 -8.90
N GLU A 194 -11.07 23.78 -9.51
CA GLU A 194 -10.66 23.72 -10.91
C GLU A 194 -9.68 22.56 -11.15
N PHE A 195 -8.66 22.43 -10.31
CA PHE A 195 -7.68 21.37 -10.44
C PHE A 195 -8.28 19.98 -10.19
N ASP A 196 -9.15 19.87 -9.19
CA ASP A 196 -9.90 18.65 -8.91
C ASP A 196 -10.77 18.23 -10.08
N HIS A 197 -11.46 19.19 -10.69
CA HIS A 197 -12.29 18.93 -11.88
C HIS A 197 -11.44 18.44 -13.05
N LEU A 198 -10.26 19.04 -13.27
CA LEU A 198 -9.32 18.61 -14.31
C LEU A 198 -8.77 17.21 -14.06
N LEU A 199 -8.44 16.86 -12.82
CA LEU A 199 -7.99 15.52 -12.45
C LEU A 199 -9.10 14.49 -12.66
N ASN A 200 -10.32 14.76 -12.21
CA ASN A 200 -11.46 13.87 -12.42
C ASN A 200 -11.73 13.61 -13.90
N ARG A 201 -11.66 14.64 -14.73
CA ARG A 201 -11.78 14.50 -16.19
C ARG A 201 -10.64 13.74 -16.85
N LEU A 202 -9.50 13.60 -16.17
CA LEU A 202 -8.37 12.80 -16.63
C LEU A 202 -8.55 11.33 -16.26
N CYS A 203 -9.15 11.03 -15.10
CA CYS A 203 -9.31 9.66 -14.60
C CYS A 203 -10.15 8.79 -15.55
N GLU A 204 -11.32 9.24 -15.97
CA GLU A 204 -12.20 8.49 -16.87
C GLU A 204 -11.52 7.98 -18.15
N PRO A 205 -10.86 8.86 -18.96
CA PRO A 205 -10.19 8.39 -20.16
C PRO A 205 -8.89 7.63 -19.89
N LEU A 206 -8.32 7.75 -18.68
CA LEU A 206 -7.15 6.99 -18.27
C LEU A 206 -7.54 5.57 -17.90
N GLU A 207 -8.60 5.38 -17.13
CA GLU A 207 -9.17 4.07 -16.78
C GLU A 207 -9.62 3.30 -18.02
N ALA A 208 -10.19 3.99 -19.01
CA ALA A 208 -10.56 3.37 -20.28
C ALA A 208 -9.36 2.98 -21.17
N TRP A 209 -8.15 3.43 -20.80
CA TRP A 209 -6.92 3.14 -21.53
C TRP A 209 -6.10 2.03 -20.89
N LEU A 210 -6.20 1.84 -19.58
CA LEU A 210 -5.56 0.75 -18.83
C LEU A 210 -6.29 -0.56 -19.04
#